data_77bcc2bb3d53e04f1f7569a536d142e4
#
_entry.id   77bcc2bb3d53e04f1f7569a536d142e4
#
_cell.length_a   1.000
_cell.length_b   1.000
_cell.length_c   1.000
_cell.angle_alpha   90.00
_cell.angle_beta   90.00
_cell.angle_gamma   90.00
#
_symmetry.space_group_name_H-M   'P 1'
#
loop_
_entity.id
_entity.type
_entity.pdbx_description
1 polymer ?
#
loop_
_entity_poly.entity_id
_entity_poly.type
_entity_poly.pdbx_seq_one_letter_code
_entity_poly.pdbx_strand_id
1 'polypeptide(L)'
;MPKNAQTTYHTIALISHTSKVMLKILQASLQQYMNQELPNVQAGFRKGRRTRDQIANIRWIMEEAREFQKNIYFCFIDYAKAFDCVDHNKLWKIVKEMGIPDHLTCLLRNLYVGQEATVRTGHGTTDWFQIGKGVRQGCILSPCLFNLHAEYVMRNAGLEETQAGIKIAGRNINNLRYADDTTLMAQSEEELKSLLMKVKEES
;
A
#
# COMPACT_ATOMS: atom_id res chain seq x y z
N MET A 1 -8.54 -27.81 -17.75
CA MET A 1 -7.49 -27.16 -16.94
C MET A 1 -7.91 -27.17 -15.48
N PRO A 2 -7.09 -27.58 -14.54
CA PRO A 2 -7.48 -27.59 -13.14
C PRO A 2 -7.66 -26.14 -12.64
N LYS A 3 -8.82 -25.85 -12.07
CA LYS A 3 -9.22 -24.54 -11.55
C LYS A 3 -8.35 -24.02 -10.38
N ASN A 4 -7.39 -24.78 -9.89
CA ASN A 4 -6.54 -24.44 -8.74
C ASN A 4 -5.15 -23.87 -9.09
N ALA A 5 -4.82 -23.67 -10.37
CA ALA A 5 -3.51 -23.14 -10.77
C ALA A 5 -3.40 -21.60 -10.79
N GLN A 6 -4.51 -20.87 -10.58
CA GLN A 6 -4.51 -19.38 -10.65
C GLN A 6 -3.94 -18.70 -9.40
N THR A 7 -3.69 -19.40 -8.32
CA THR A 7 -3.28 -18.81 -7.03
C THR A 7 -1.77 -18.77 -6.80
N THR A 8 -0.96 -19.37 -7.66
CA THR A 8 0.47 -19.63 -7.37
C THR A 8 1.45 -18.74 -8.13
N TYR A 9 1.01 -17.94 -9.12
CA TYR A 9 1.91 -17.13 -9.92
C TYR A 9 1.79 -15.65 -9.61
N HIS A 10 2.93 -15.02 -9.29
CA HIS A 10 3.09 -13.57 -9.28
C HIS A 10 3.65 -13.14 -10.64
N THR A 11 2.88 -12.38 -11.39
CA THR A 11 3.31 -11.86 -12.69
C THR A 11 4.22 -10.66 -12.53
N ILE A 12 5.30 -10.60 -13.30
CA ILE A 12 6.19 -9.44 -13.36
C ILE A 12 6.03 -8.78 -14.73
N ALA A 13 5.73 -7.48 -14.74
CA ALA A 13 5.57 -6.72 -15.96
C ALA A 13 6.92 -6.46 -16.63
N LEU A 14 7.06 -6.85 -17.88
CA LEU A 14 8.21 -6.53 -18.72
C LEU A 14 7.96 -5.21 -19.43
N ILE A 15 8.74 -4.18 -19.07
CA ILE A 15 8.58 -2.81 -19.56
C ILE A 15 9.80 -2.44 -20.42
N SER A 16 9.56 -1.82 -21.58
CA SER A 16 10.64 -1.36 -22.48
C SER A 16 11.56 -0.34 -21.78
N HIS A 17 12.81 -0.25 -22.22
CA HIS A 17 13.78 0.70 -21.66
C HIS A 17 13.33 2.15 -21.83
N THR A 18 12.78 2.49 -23.00
CA THR A 18 12.25 3.84 -23.28
C THR A 18 11.11 4.19 -22.32
N SER A 19 10.17 3.26 -22.12
CA SER A 19 9.09 3.46 -21.15
C SER A 19 9.62 3.64 -19.73
N LYS A 20 10.67 2.90 -19.32
CA LYS A 20 11.29 3.05 -18.00
C LYS A 20 11.83 4.46 -17.75
N VAL A 21 12.42 5.11 -18.77
CA VAL A 21 12.90 6.51 -18.65
C VAL A 21 11.74 7.46 -18.39
N MET A 22 10.67 7.36 -19.18
CA MET A 22 9.46 8.18 -18.99
C MET A 22 8.84 7.96 -17.61
N LEU A 23 8.68 6.70 -17.19
CA LEU A 23 8.14 6.34 -15.88
C LEU A 23 8.98 6.88 -14.72
N LYS A 24 10.32 6.96 -14.89
CA LYS A 24 11.22 7.54 -13.89
C LYS A 24 11.02 9.05 -13.73
N ILE A 25 10.75 9.77 -14.82
CA ILE A 25 10.43 11.20 -14.79
C ILE A 25 9.10 11.41 -14.04
N LEU A 26 8.07 10.64 -14.38
CA LEU A 26 6.78 10.70 -13.70
C LEU A 26 6.88 10.34 -12.22
N GLN A 27 7.70 9.34 -11.89
CA GLN A 27 7.97 8.98 -10.48
C GLN A 27 8.60 10.15 -9.71
N ALA A 28 9.60 10.82 -10.29
CA ALA A 28 10.26 11.95 -9.64
C ALA A 28 9.28 13.10 -9.36
N SER A 29 8.38 13.38 -10.30
CA SER A 29 7.31 14.37 -10.12
C SER A 29 6.31 13.94 -9.05
N LEU A 30 5.86 12.69 -9.07
CA LEU A 30 4.90 12.16 -8.10
C LEU A 30 5.49 12.10 -6.67
N GLN A 31 6.79 11.81 -6.54
CA GLN A 31 7.48 11.66 -5.26
C GLN A 31 7.43 12.93 -4.39
N GLN A 32 7.38 14.11 -5.01
CA GLN A 32 7.29 15.38 -4.30
C GLN A 32 5.97 15.45 -3.49
N TYR A 33 4.86 15.07 -4.11
CA TYR A 33 3.54 15.03 -3.47
C TYR A 33 3.44 13.90 -2.44
N MET A 34 3.93 12.72 -2.77
CA MET A 34 3.93 11.58 -1.85
C MET A 34 4.63 11.88 -0.53
N ASN A 35 5.74 12.60 -0.55
CA ASN A 35 6.50 12.92 0.66
C ASN A 35 5.70 13.83 1.62
N GLN A 36 4.77 14.61 1.10
CA GLN A 36 3.89 15.48 1.88
C GLN A 36 2.67 14.71 2.41
N GLU A 37 2.13 13.80 1.61
CA GLU A 37 0.88 13.10 1.88
C GLU A 37 1.04 11.85 2.75
N LEU A 38 2.18 11.15 2.64
CA LEU A 38 2.36 9.89 3.37
C LEU A 38 2.82 10.12 4.81
N PRO A 39 2.10 9.60 5.82
CA PRO A 39 2.46 9.72 7.21
C PRO A 39 3.72 8.93 7.55
N ASN A 40 4.30 9.21 8.71
CA ASN A 40 5.53 8.54 9.17
C ASN A 40 5.36 7.05 9.47
N VAL A 41 4.14 6.62 9.71
CA VAL A 41 3.82 5.20 9.99
C VAL A 41 4.00 4.31 8.76
N GLN A 42 3.86 4.86 7.52
CA GLN A 42 4.18 4.13 6.29
C GLN A 42 5.67 4.27 5.96
N ALA A 43 6.40 3.17 6.03
CA ALA A 43 7.83 3.13 5.73
C ALA A 43 8.17 2.45 4.40
N GLY A 44 7.26 1.66 3.83
CA GLY A 44 7.49 0.93 2.58
C GLY A 44 7.73 1.84 1.38
N PHE A 45 8.70 1.48 0.54
CA PHE A 45 9.06 2.20 -0.68
C PHE A 45 9.44 3.68 -0.49
N ARG A 46 9.84 4.07 0.71
CA ARG A 46 10.30 5.44 1.04
C ARG A 46 11.80 5.48 1.23
N LYS A 47 12.43 6.53 0.66
CA LYS A 47 13.88 6.76 0.80
C LYS A 47 14.27 6.94 2.27
N GLY A 48 15.29 6.22 2.71
CA GLY A 48 15.80 6.30 4.08
C GLY A 48 14.97 5.54 5.13
N ARG A 49 13.88 4.87 4.75
CA ARG A 49 13.08 4.01 5.62
C ARG A 49 13.37 2.53 5.31
N ARG A 50 13.53 1.72 6.35
CA ARG A 50 13.89 0.30 6.23
C ARG A 50 12.98 -0.55 7.09
N THR A 51 12.84 -1.83 6.76
CA THR A 51 12.13 -2.82 7.60
C THR A 51 12.72 -2.89 9.01
N ARG A 52 14.04 -2.75 9.14
CA ARG A 52 14.71 -2.72 10.45
C ARG A 52 14.20 -1.58 11.35
N ASP A 53 13.83 -0.44 10.77
CA ASP A 53 13.31 0.71 11.53
C ASP A 53 11.92 0.36 12.10
N GLN A 54 11.07 -0.32 11.32
CA GLN A 54 9.75 -0.77 11.78
C GLN A 54 9.86 -1.87 12.85
N ILE A 55 10.80 -2.80 12.70
CA ILE A 55 11.10 -3.81 13.73
C ILE A 55 11.56 -3.13 15.03
N ALA A 56 12.43 -2.12 14.93
CA ALA A 56 12.89 -1.35 16.09
C ALA A 56 11.73 -0.59 16.75
N ASN A 57 10.82 0.01 15.96
CA ASN A 57 9.63 0.68 16.48
C ASN A 57 8.73 -0.30 17.28
N ILE A 58 8.45 -1.49 16.71
CA ILE A 58 7.64 -2.50 17.40
C ILE A 58 8.31 -2.94 18.72
N ARG A 59 9.63 -3.21 18.68
CA ARG A 59 10.37 -3.58 19.91
C ARG A 59 10.31 -2.49 20.96
N TRP A 60 10.54 -1.25 20.56
CA TRP A 60 10.45 -0.11 21.47
C TRP A 60 9.04 0.02 22.09
N ILE A 61 7.98 -0.14 21.28
CA ILE A 61 6.59 -0.12 21.77
C ILE A 61 6.34 -1.25 22.80
N MET A 62 6.88 -2.45 22.54
CA MET A 62 6.76 -3.58 23.47
C MET A 62 7.51 -3.34 24.78
N GLU A 63 8.70 -2.75 24.73
CA GLU A 63 9.50 -2.41 25.91
C GLU A 63 8.80 -1.35 26.76
N GLU A 64 8.30 -0.27 26.14
CA GLU A 64 7.51 0.77 26.79
C GLU A 64 6.24 0.21 27.46
N ALA A 65 5.49 -0.64 26.74
CA ALA A 65 4.30 -1.26 27.29
C ALA A 65 4.61 -2.14 28.50
N ARG A 66 5.74 -2.87 28.45
CA ARG A 66 6.22 -3.71 29.56
C ARG A 66 6.63 -2.86 30.76
N GLU A 67 7.34 -1.77 30.56
CA GLU A 67 7.78 -0.85 31.62
C GLU A 67 6.57 -0.24 32.35
N PHE A 68 5.54 0.17 31.61
CA PHE A 68 4.31 0.72 32.18
C PHE A 68 3.24 -0.33 32.53
N GLN A 69 3.56 -1.62 32.49
CA GLN A 69 2.64 -2.74 32.77
C GLN A 69 1.32 -2.67 32.00
N LYS A 70 1.38 -2.22 30.72
CA LYS A 70 0.23 -2.11 29.83
C LYS A 70 0.12 -3.34 28.93
N ASN A 71 -1.10 -3.84 28.76
CA ASN A 71 -1.37 -4.87 27.76
C ASN A 71 -1.26 -4.29 26.36
N ILE A 72 -0.74 -5.08 25.46
CA ILE A 72 -0.63 -4.76 24.03
C ILE A 72 -1.10 -5.94 23.22
N TYR A 73 -1.94 -5.66 22.23
CA TYR A 73 -2.46 -6.62 21.27
C TYR A 73 -2.03 -6.20 19.87
N PHE A 74 -1.53 -7.16 19.09
CA PHE A 74 -1.10 -6.93 17.71
C PHE A 74 -1.94 -7.76 16.74
N CYS A 75 -2.29 -7.15 15.60
CA CYS A 75 -2.85 -7.85 14.46
C CYS A 75 -1.99 -7.55 13.23
N PHE A 76 -1.45 -8.61 12.62
CA PHE A 76 -0.68 -8.51 11.38
C PHE A 76 -1.59 -8.80 10.20
N ILE A 77 -1.66 -7.86 9.26
CA ILE A 77 -2.45 -7.97 8.05
C ILE A 77 -1.48 -8.16 6.89
N ASP A 78 -1.64 -9.29 6.20
CA ASP A 78 -0.95 -9.61 4.95
C ASP A 78 -1.99 -9.61 3.82
N TYR A 79 -1.86 -8.69 2.86
CA TYR A 79 -2.80 -8.56 1.75
C TYR A 79 -2.45 -9.53 0.63
N ALA A 80 -3.33 -10.48 0.36
CA ALA A 80 -3.18 -11.36 -0.80
C ALA A 80 -3.23 -10.55 -2.10
N LYS A 81 -2.12 -10.52 -2.86
CA LYS A 81 -2.02 -9.83 -4.15
C LYS A 81 -2.35 -8.33 -4.08
N ALA A 82 -1.83 -7.63 -3.09
CA ALA A 82 -2.11 -6.21 -2.82
C ALA A 82 -2.01 -5.32 -4.08
N PHE A 83 -0.96 -5.50 -4.89
CA PHE A 83 -0.77 -4.74 -6.13
C PHE A 83 -1.83 -5.04 -7.20
N ASP A 84 -2.33 -6.27 -7.27
CA ASP A 84 -3.31 -6.70 -8.27
C ASP A 84 -4.74 -6.24 -7.92
N CYS A 85 -4.99 -5.85 -6.66
CA CYS A 85 -6.31 -5.47 -6.16
C CYS A 85 -6.64 -3.98 -6.32
N VAL A 86 -5.67 -3.13 -6.67
CA VAL A 86 -5.87 -1.68 -6.79
C VAL A 86 -6.88 -1.36 -7.88
N ASP A 87 -8.04 -0.81 -7.53
CA ASP A 87 -9.06 -0.35 -8.48
C ASP A 87 -8.62 0.96 -9.14
N HIS A 88 -8.59 0.99 -10.49
CA HIS A 88 -8.14 2.14 -11.25
C HIS A 88 -9.04 3.37 -11.04
N ASN A 89 -10.38 3.19 -10.97
CA ASN A 89 -11.31 4.31 -10.81
C ASN A 89 -11.15 4.95 -9.41
N LYS A 90 -11.06 4.10 -8.39
CA LYS A 90 -10.75 4.57 -7.03
C LYS A 90 -9.39 5.27 -7.00
N LEU A 91 -8.36 4.70 -7.64
CA LEU A 91 -7.00 5.25 -7.65
C LEU A 91 -6.95 6.67 -8.21
N TRP A 92 -7.62 6.95 -9.35
CA TRP A 92 -7.59 8.29 -9.97
C TRP A 92 -8.35 9.33 -9.12
N LYS A 93 -9.41 8.91 -8.44
CA LYS A 93 -10.10 9.75 -7.47
C LYS A 93 -9.19 10.09 -6.30
N ILE A 94 -8.53 9.10 -5.73
CA ILE A 94 -7.55 9.23 -4.64
C ILE A 94 -6.44 10.21 -4.99
N VAL A 95 -5.80 10.01 -6.15
CA VAL A 95 -4.69 10.84 -6.64
C VAL A 95 -5.11 12.31 -6.74
N LYS A 96 -6.35 12.57 -7.20
CA LYS A 96 -6.91 13.92 -7.29
C LYS A 96 -7.23 14.50 -5.91
N GLU A 97 -7.86 13.74 -5.02
CA GLU A 97 -8.20 14.18 -3.65
C GLU A 97 -6.96 14.47 -2.81
N MET A 98 -5.85 13.79 -3.08
CA MET A 98 -4.54 14.04 -2.47
C MET A 98 -3.78 15.25 -3.09
N GLY A 99 -4.45 16.09 -3.88
CA GLY A 99 -3.88 17.33 -4.40
C GLY A 99 -2.83 17.16 -5.49
N ILE A 100 -2.76 15.97 -6.12
CA ILE A 100 -1.86 15.77 -7.26
C ILE A 100 -2.43 16.50 -8.48
N PRO A 101 -1.64 17.33 -9.18
CA PRO A 101 -2.11 18.15 -10.28
C PRO A 101 -2.80 17.37 -11.40
N ASP A 102 -3.87 17.95 -11.98
CA ASP A 102 -4.68 17.29 -13.01
C ASP A 102 -3.87 16.83 -14.21
N HIS A 103 -2.86 17.61 -14.66
CA HIS A 103 -2.01 17.21 -15.78
C HIS A 103 -1.21 15.94 -15.47
N LEU A 104 -0.68 15.79 -14.26
CA LEU A 104 0.05 14.58 -13.82
C LEU A 104 -0.91 13.41 -13.66
N THR A 105 -2.07 13.64 -13.06
CA THR A 105 -3.13 12.62 -12.93
C THR A 105 -3.59 12.11 -14.31
N CYS A 106 -3.76 12.99 -15.29
CA CYS A 106 -4.11 12.64 -16.66
C CYS A 106 -3.02 11.75 -17.30
N LEU A 107 -1.75 12.12 -17.18
CA LEU A 107 -0.64 11.32 -17.69
C LEU A 107 -0.59 9.93 -17.06
N LEU A 108 -0.75 9.85 -15.74
CA LEU A 108 -0.78 8.58 -15.01
C LEU A 108 -1.96 7.71 -15.47
N ARG A 109 -3.16 8.31 -15.58
CA ARG A 109 -4.36 7.61 -16.05
C ARG A 109 -4.17 7.05 -17.46
N ASN A 110 -3.61 7.83 -18.39
CA ASN A 110 -3.36 7.41 -19.77
C ASN A 110 -2.39 6.23 -19.88
N LEU A 111 -1.52 6.03 -18.89
CA LEU A 111 -0.66 4.84 -18.82
C LEU A 111 -1.43 3.55 -18.51
N TYR A 112 -2.63 3.67 -17.94
CA TYR A 112 -3.44 2.53 -17.49
C TYR A 112 -4.69 2.29 -18.34
N VAL A 113 -5.12 3.27 -19.13
CA VAL A 113 -6.29 3.14 -20.01
C VAL A 113 -5.98 2.20 -21.17
N GLY A 114 -6.89 1.24 -21.39
CA GLY A 114 -6.79 0.31 -22.52
C GLY A 114 -5.57 -0.62 -22.48
N GLN A 115 -5.03 -0.89 -21.29
CA GLN A 115 -3.90 -1.79 -21.17
C GLN A 115 -4.28 -3.22 -21.52
N GLU A 116 -3.46 -3.82 -22.34
CA GLU A 116 -3.52 -5.24 -22.66
C GLU A 116 -2.22 -5.92 -22.25
N ALA A 117 -2.33 -7.17 -21.88
CA ALA A 117 -1.19 -8.01 -21.52
C ALA A 117 -1.31 -9.40 -22.13
N THR A 118 -0.18 -10.04 -22.24
CA THR A 118 -0.05 -11.46 -22.54
C THR A 118 0.92 -12.07 -21.53
N VAL A 119 0.72 -13.31 -21.15
CA VAL A 119 1.58 -13.99 -20.19
C VAL A 119 2.46 -14.99 -20.95
N ARG A 120 3.76 -14.88 -20.76
CA ARG A 120 4.74 -15.82 -21.29
C ARG A 120 5.01 -16.90 -20.26
N THR A 121 4.77 -18.15 -20.62
CA THR A 121 5.05 -19.34 -19.80
C THR A 121 6.05 -20.25 -20.51
N GLY A 122 6.52 -21.30 -19.83
CA GLY A 122 7.35 -22.33 -20.46
C GLY A 122 6.65 -23.12 -21.58
N HIS A 123 5.32 -23.01 -21.70
CA HIS A 123 4.49 -23.69 -22.68
C HIS A 123 4.01 -22.79 -23.82
N GLY A 124 4.46 -21.52 -23.86
CA GLY A 124 4.08 -20.55 -24.90
C GLY A 124 3.55 -19.25 -24.31
N THR A 125 2.87 -18.46 -25.14
CA THR A 125 2.31 -17.16 -24.79
C THR A 125 0.78 -17.25 -24.88
N THR A 126 0.09 -16.63 -23.91
CA THR A 126 -1.38 -16.56 -23.92
C THR A 126 -1.87 -15.58 -25.00
N ASP A 127 -3.16 -15.63 -25.30
CA ASP A 127 -3.82 -14.55 -26.04
C ASP A 127 -3.77 -13.23 -25.24
N TRP A 128 -3.94 -12.10 -25.96
CA TRP A 128 -4.01 -10.79 -25.34
C TRP A 128 -5.30 -10.66 -24.51
N PHE A 129 -5.18 -10.08 -23.34
CA PHE A 129 -6.32 -9.80 -22.46
C PHE A 129 -6.20 -8.40 -21.86
N GLN A 130 -7.34 -7.78 -21.57
CA GLN A 130 -7.38 -6.44 -20.99
C GLN A 130 -7.14 -6.47 -19.48
N ILE A 131 -6.40 -5.45 -19.01
CA ILE A 131 -6.14 -5.24 -17.59
C ILE A 131 -7.08 -4.13 -17.08
N GLY A 132 -8.05 -4.51 -16.24
CA GLY A 132 -9.04 -3.60 -15.68
C GLY A 132 -8.71 -3.09 -14.26
N LYS A 133 -7.74 -3.69 -13.58
CA LYS A 133 -7.34 -3.35 -12.20
C LYS A 133 -5.89 -3.73 -11.93
N GLY A 134 -5.37 -3.24 -10.81
CA GLY A 134 -4.02 -3.53 -10.34
C GLY A 134 -2.98 -2.53 -10.82
N VAL A 135 -1.86 -2.48 -10.10
CA VAL A 135 -0.66 -1.74 -10.51
C VAL A 135 0.42 -2.74 -10.91
N ARG A 136 1.18 -2.41 -11.96
CA ARG A 136 2.14 -3.34 -12.59
C ARG A 136 3.27 -3.73 -11.64
N GLN A 137 3.33 -4.96 -11.18
CA GLN A 137 4.47 -5.45 -10.41
C GLN A 137 5.76 -5.37 -11.22
N GLY A 138 6.81 -4.76 -10.65
CA GLY A 138 8.08 -4.47 -11.35
C GLY A 138 8.13 -3.10 -12.05
N CYS A 139 7.03 -2.34 -12.08
CA CYS A 139 7.04 -0.96 -12.57
C CYS A 139 7.48 0.01 -11.47
N ILE A 140 8.33 0.98 -11.82
CA ILE A 140 8.88 1.97 -10.89
C ILE A 140 7.81 2.89 -10.26
N LEU A 141 6.66 3.10 -10.93
CA LEU A 141 5.53 3.89 -10.42
C LEU A 141 4.63 3.12 -9.46
N SER A 142 4.56 1.81 -9.58
CA SER A 142 3.58 1.00 -8.84
C SER A 142 3.70 1.12 -7.33
N PRO A 143 4.90 1.16 -6.72
CA PRO A 143 5.04 1.40 -5.29
C PRO A 143 4.45 2.74 -4.84
N CYS A 144 4.59 3.78 -5.66
CA CYS A 144 4.05 5.11 -5.37
C CYS A 144 2.52 5.09 -5.39
N LEU A 145 1.94 4.54 -6.45
CA LEU A 145 0.49 4.47 -6.63
C LEU A 145 -0.16 3.57 -5.57
N PHE A 146 0.49 2.46 -5.23
CA PHE A 146 0.05 1.58 -4.16
C PHE A 146 0.04 2.30 -2.80
N ASN A 147 1.13 3.00 -2.45
CA ASN A 147 1.19 3.73 -1.18
C ASN A 147 0.10 4.81 -1.07
N LEU A 148 -0.21 5.52 -2.15
CA LEU A 148 -1.30 6.51 -2.18
C LEU A 148 -2.66 5.82 -1.95
N HIS A 149 -2.89 4.70 -2.62
CA HIS A 149 -4.12 3.93 -2.43
C HIS A 149 -4.24 3.38 -1.00
N ALA A 150 -3.18 2.77 -0.47
CA ALA A 150 -3.18 2.23 0.89
C ALA A 150 -3.37 3.33 1.94
N GLU A 151 -2.77 4.52 1.73
CA GLU A 151 -2.95 5.66 2.62
C GLU A 151 -4.41 6.16 2.64
N TYR A 152 -5.04 6.24 1.47
CA TYR A 152 -6.44 6.62 1.38
C TYR A 152 -7.35 5.66 2.13
N VAL A 153 -7.16 4.35 1.98
CA VAL A 153 -7.90 3.34 2.73
C VAL A 153 -7.77 3.56 4.23
N MET A 154 -6.56 3.83 4.71
CA MET A 154 -6.32 4.04 6.14
C MET A 154 -6.90 5.35 6.67
N ARG A 155 -6.90 6.43 5.87
CA ARG A 155 -7.56 7.69 6.22
C ARG A 155 -9.08 7.51 6.31
N ASN A 156 -9.70 6.86 5.33
CA ASN A 156 -11.14 6.60 5.35
C ASN A 156 -11.56 5.67 6.50
N ALA A 157 -10.71 4.73 6.88
CA ALA A 157 -10.91 3.91 8.07
C ALA A 157 -10.84 4.74 9.38
N GLY A 158 -10.49 6.03 9.33
CA GLY A 158 -10.47 6.94 10.47
C GLY A 158 -9.47 6.52 11.56
N LEU A 159 -8.37 5.86 11.19
CA LEU A 159 -7.39 5.38 12.18
C LEU A 159 -6.70 6.51 12.92
N GLU A 160 -6.52 7.67 12.30
CA GLU A 160 -5.89 8.84 12.93
C GLU A 160 -6.80 9.52 13.94
N GLU A 161 -8.12 9.46 13.74
CA GLU A 161 -9.13 10.10 14.59
C GLU A 161 -9.56 9.23 15.76
N THR A 162 -9.26 7.93 15.72
CA THR A 162 -9.67 6.99 16.75
C THR A 162 -8.83 7.13 18.03
N GLN A 163 -9.49 6.96 19.19
CA GLN A 163 -8.80 6.87 20.48
C GLN A 163 -8.20 5.48 20.73
N ALA A 164 -8.62 4.47 19.96
CA ALA A 164 -8.08 3.13 20.03
C ALA A 164 -6.59 3.12 19.60
N GLY A 165 -5.76 2.42 20.37
CA GLY A 165 -4.33 2.37 20.14
C GLY A 165 -3.54 2.40 21.43
N ILE A 166 -2.23 2.54 21.30
CA ILE A 166 -1.29 2.56 22.42
C ILE A 166 -0.82 4.00 22.64
N LYS A 167 -1.07 4.52 23.84
CA LYS A 167 -0.64 5.87 24.22
C LYS A 167 0.77 5.84 24.79
N ILE A 168 1.74 6.38 24.03
CA ILE A 168 3.14 6.51 24.42
C ILE A 168 3.56 7.97 24.25
N ALA A 169 4.13 8.56 25.29
CA ALA A 169 4.60 9.95 25.30
C ALA A 169 3.57 10.95 24.73
N GLY A 170 2.29 10.77 25.06
CA GLY A 170 1.18 11.64 24.61
C GLY A 170 0.73 11.41 23.17
N ARG A 171 1.32 10.47 22.45
CA ARG A 171 0.94 10.10 21.09
C ARG A 171 0.14 8.80 21.10
N ASN A 172 -0.90 8.74 20.29
CA ASN A 172 -1.63 7.50 20.03
C ASN A 172 -1.02 6.76 18.83
N ILE A 173 -0.57 5.52 19.05
CA ILE A 173 0.01 4.68 18.01
C ILE A 173 -0.90 3.46 17.86
N ASN A 174 -1.55 3.31 16.71
CA ASN A 174 -2.48 2.22 16.43
C ASN A 174 -2.12 1.41 15.20
N ASN A 175 -1.19 1.89 14.38
CA ASN A 175 -0.72 1.14 13.21
C ASN A 175 0.74 1.46 12.87
N LEU A 176 1.41 0.50 12.25
CA LEU A 176 2.69 0.64 11.56
C LEU A 176 2.60 -0.10 10.24
N ARG A 177 3.16 0.48 9.17
CA ARG A 177 3.03 -0.07 7.82
C ARG A 177 4.38 -0.13 7.10
N TYR A 178 4.58 -1.22 6.36
CA TYR A 178 5.70 -1.35 5.44
C TYR A 178 5.18 -1.91 4.11
N ALA A 179 4.92 -1.04 3.16
CA ALA A 179 4.22 -1.35 1.91
C ALA A 179 2.82 -1.92 2.19
N ASP A 180 2.57 -3.15 1.81
CA ASP A 180 1.35 -3.92 2.04
C ASP A 180 1.29 -4.55 3.45
N ASP A 181 2.41 -4.81 4.09
CA ASP A 181 2.43 -5.30 5.46
C ASP A 181 1.90 -4.24 6.43
N THR A 182 0.81 -4.52 7.10
CA THR A 182 0.18 -3.64 8.07
C THR A 182 0.10 -4.31 9.44
N THR A 183 0.56 -3.61 10.46
CA THR A 183 0.41 -4.04 11.85
C THR A 183 -0.53 -3.08 12.56
N LEU A 184 -1.67 -3.56 13.03
CA LEU A 184 -2.56 -2.84 13.93
C LEU A 184 -2.21 -3.17 15.39
N MET A 185 -2.42 -2.20 16.29
CA MET A 185 -2.13 -2.38 17.70
C MET A 185 -3.11 -1.62 18.59
N ALA A 186 -3.45 -2.21 19.74
CA ALA A 186 -4.37 -1.62 20.70
C ALA A 186 -4.09 -2.12 22.14
N GLN A 187 -4.74 -1.50 23.13
CA GLN A 187 -4.61 -1.89 24.55
C GLN A 187 -5.60 -3.00 24.94
N SER A 188 -6.63 -3.25 24.15
CA SER A 188 -7.59 -4.35 24.34
C SER A 188 -7.90 -5.09 23.04
N GLU A 189 -8.43 -6.30 23.17
CA GLU A 189 -8.86 -7.11 22.01
C GLU A 189 -10.05 -6.47 21.31
N GLU A 190 -10.97 -5.86 22.03
CA GLU A 190 -12.14 -5.17 21.49
C GLU A 190 -11.75 -3.97 20.64
N GLU A 191 -10.81 -3.15 21.12
CA GLU A 191 -10.25 -2.04 20.35
C GLU A 191 -9.59 -2.53 19.08
N LEU A 192 -8.78 -3.61 19.16
CA LEU A 192 -8.08 -4.18 18.02
C LEU A 192 -9.05 -4.71 16.96
N LYS A 193 -10.13 -5.41 17.40
CA LYS A 193 -11.20 -5.86 16.50
C LYS A 193 -11.91 -4.69 15.82
N SER A 194 -12.19 -3.61 16.55
CA SER A 194 -12.79 -2.40 16.00
C SER A 194 -11.90 -1.77 14.91
N LEU A 195 -10.59 -1.65 15.15
CA LEU A 195 -9.64 -1.15 14.16
C LEU A 195 -9.61 -2.03 12.91
N LEU A 196 -9.56 -3.36 13.09
CA LEU A 196 -9.53 -4.33 11.99
C LEU A 196 -10.79 -4.25 11.13
N MET A 197 -11.97 -4.13 11.75
CA MET A 197 -13.23 -4.02 11.01
C MET A 197 -13.28 -2.75 10.16
N LYS A 198 -12.86 -1.61 10.70
CA LYS A 198 -12.79 -0.34 9.94
C LYS A 198 -11.88 -0.45 8.72
N VAL A 199 -10.69 -1.04 8.87
CA VAL A 199 -9.77 -1.25 7.73
C VAL A 199 -10.36 -2.21 6.71
N LYS A 200 -11.06 -3.26 7.15
CA LYS A 200 -11.69 -4.24 6.27
C LYS A 200 -12.85 -3.65 5.44
N GLU A 201 -13.61 -2.73 6.01
CA GLU A 201 -14.75 -2.08 5.33
C GLU A 201 -14.28 -1.18 4.19
N GLU A 202 -13.11 -0.56 4.32
CA GLU A 202 -12.55 0.38 3.33
C GLU A 202 -11.65 -0.29 2.28
N SER A 203 -11.16 -1.51 2.53
CA SER A 203 -10.31 -2.28 1.62
C SER A 203 -11.10 -3.00 0.55
#